data_a1eab1049f606579bdbebe2040e2abf9
#
_entry.id   a1eab1049f606579bdbebe2040e2abf9
#
_cell.length_a   1.000
_cell.length_b   1.000
_cell.length_c   1.000
_cell.angle_alpha   90.00
_cell.angle_beta   90.00
_cell.angle_gamma   90.00
#
_symmetry.space_group_name_H-M   'P 1'
#
loop_
_entity.id
_entity.type
_entity.pdbx_description
1 polymer ?
#
loop_
_entity_poly.entity_id
_entity_poly.type
_entity_poly.pdbx_seq_one_letter_code
_entity_poly.pdbx_strand_id
1 'polypeptide(L)'
;MDSKNNIGHSADISLTAELPITIYNGNTIMDFKKLASLYKDELLDNVLPFWLEHSQDHEYGGYFTCLDREGKVFDTDKFIWLQSREVWMFSMLYNKVENRQEWLDCAIQGGEFLKKYGHDGDYNWYFSLDRSGRPLVEPYNIFSYTFATMAFGQLSLATGNQEYADIAKKTFDIILSKVDNPKGRWNKLHPGTRNLKNFALPMILCNLALEIEHLLDENYLRETMETCIHEVMEVFYRPELGGIIVENVDIDGSLVDCFEGRQVTPGHAIEAMWFIMDLGKRLNRPELIQQAM
;
A
#
# COMPACT_ATOMS: atom_id res chain seq x y z
N MET A 1 -20.46 -51.31 -3.27
CA MET A 1 -19.96 -50.40 -4.32
C MET A 1 -19.32 -49.24 -3.59
N ASP A 2 -18.03 -49.41 -3.27
CA ASP A 2 -17.23 -48.44 -2.50
C ASP A 2 -16.62 -47.41 -3.44
N SER A 3 -17.03 -46.17 -3.33
CA SER A 3 -16.34 -45.03 -3.94
C SER A 3 -15.45 -44.37 -2.90
N LYS A 4 -14.21 -44.78 -2.85
CA LYS A 4 -13.15 -44.06 -2.08
C LYS A 4 -12.84 -42.77 -2.80
N ASN A 5 -13.26 -41.64 -2.22
CA ASN A 5 -12.78 -40.34 -2.58
C ASN A 5 -11.31 -40.20 -2.08
N ASN A 6 -10.43 -40.22 -3.04
CA ASN A 6 -9.01 -39.91 -2.83
C ASN A 6 -8.87 -38.38 -2.76
N ILE A 7 -8.86 -37.84 -1.54
CA ILE A 7 -8.50 -36.44 -1.33
C ILE A 7 -6.97 -36.38 -1.43
N GLY A 8 -6.52 -35.74 -2.49
CA GLY A 8 -5.11 -35.58 -2.81
C GLY A 8 -4.30 -34.94 -1.71
N HIS A 9 -3.08 -35.37 -1.61
CA HIS A 9 -2.06 -34.97 -0.67
C HIS A 9 -1.95 -33.43 -0.56
N SER A 10 -2.16 -32.93 0.64
CA SER A 10 -1.58 -31.65 1.05
C SER A 10 -0.07 -31.83 0.95
N ALA A 11 0.59 -31.03 0.12
CA ALA A 11 2.03 -30.88 0.22
C ALA A 11 2.31 -30.32 1.63
N ASP A 12 2.82 -31.17 2.51
CA ASP A 12 3.45 -30.74 3.75
C ASP A 12 4.62 -29.83 3.35
N ILE A 13 4.40 -28.53 3.39
CA ILE A 13 5.49 -27.58 3.47
C ILE A 13 6.09 -27.82 4.85
N SER A 14 7.04 -28.74 4.95
CA SER A 14 7.85 -28.87 6.14
C SER A 14 8.74 -27.64 6.20
N LEU A 15 8.26 -26.59 6.87
CA LEU A 15 9.08 -25.51 7.39
C LEU A 15 10.03 -26.09 8.43
N THR A 16 11.05 -26.85 7.99
CA THR A 16 12.13 -27.40 8.81
C THR A 16 13.18 -26.35 9.13
N ALA A 17 13.00 -25.07 8.73
CA ALA A 17 13.80 -24.00 9.24
C ALA A 17 13.44 -23.77 10.72
N GLU A 18 14.35 -24.11 11.64
CA GLU A 18 14.23 -23.72 13.04
C GLU A 18 13.93 -22.22 13.08
N LEU A 19 12.76 -21.85 13.59
CA LEU A 19 12.40 -20.47 13.78
C LEU A 19 13.52 -19.74 14.55
N PRO A 20 13.90 -18.51 14.21
CA PRO A 20 14.97 -17.75 14.84
C PRO A 20 14.53 -17.22 16.21
N ILE A 21 13.83 -18.05 16.97
CA ILE A 21 13.27 -17.75 18.28
C ILE A 21 13.82 -18.79 19.27
N THR A 22 14.60 -18.33 20.23
CA THR A 22 15.11 -19.16 21.33
C THR A 22 14.50 -18.69 22.64
N ILE A 23 13.96 -19.59 23.44
CA ILE A 23 13.49 -19.30 24.79
C ILE A 23 14.62 -19.58 25.75
N TYR A 24 15.15 -18.54 26.43
CA TYR A 24 16.18 -18.65 27.43
C TYR A 24 15.69 -18.01 28.72
N ASN A 25 15.70 -18.77 29.82
CA ASN A 25 15.20 -18.34 31.14
C ASN A 25 13.79 -17.70 31.10
N GLY A 26 12.89 -18.23 30.27
CA GLY A 26 11.54 -17.68 30.09
C GLY A 26 11.44 -16.42 29.21
N ASN A 27 12.56 -15.91 28.71
CA ASN A 27 12.60 -14.79 27.77
C ASN A 27 12.78 -15.31 26.36
N THR A 28 12.01 -14.73 25.42
CA THR A 28 12.15 -14.99 23.99
C THR A 28 13.30 -14.15 23.44
N ILE A 29 14.33 -14.80 22.93
CA ILE A 29 15.44 -14.14 22.23
C ILE A 29 15.19 -14.31 20.74
N MET A 30 15.04 -13.19 20.04
CA MET A 30 14.85 -13.15 18.58
C MET A 30 16.19 -12.84 17.90
N ASP A 31 16.62 -13.74 17.01
CA ASP A 31 17.78 -13.49 16.15
C ASP A 31 17.33 -12.70 14.89
N PHE A 32 17.39 -11.38 14.97
CA PHE A 32 16.98 -10.51 13.89
C PHE A 32 17.80 -10.70 12.60
N LYS A 33 19.06 -11.11 12.69
CA LYS A 33 19.88 -11.38 11.50
C LYS A 33 19.42 -12.63 10.77
N LYS A 34 19.17 -13.71 11.52
CA LYS A 34 18.63 -14.95 10.96
C LYS A 34 17.24 -14.72 10.37
N LEU A 35 16.41 -13.92 11.05
CA LEU A 35 15.06 -13.56 10.57
C LEU A 35 15.12 -12.73 9.30
N ALA A 36 16.01 -11.73 9.24
CA ALA A 36 16.19 -10.90 8.06
C ALA A 36 16.66 -11.72 6.84
N SER A 37 17.61 -12.67 7.06
CA SER A 37 18.06 -13.59 6.00
C SER A 37 16.90 -14.46 5.52
N LEU A 38 16.14 -15.07 6.43
CA LEU A 38 15.00 -15.91 6.11
C LEU A 38 13.96 -15.19 5.22
N TYR A 39 13.57 -13.96 5.62
CA TYR A 39 12.62 -13.19 4.82
C TYR A 39 13.19 -12.73 3.48
N LYS A 40 14.48 -12.37 3.44
CA LYS A 40 15.13 -11.99 2.20
C LYS A 40 15.20 -13.16 1.22
N ASP A 41 15.63 -14.32 1.69
CA ASP A 41 15.77 -15.53 0.87
C ASP A 41 14.40 -15.99 0.36
N GLU A 42 13.37 -16.00 1.23
CA GLU A 42 11.99 -16.33 0.83
C GLU A 42 11.44 -15.36 -0.22
N LEU A 43 11.70 -14.05 -0.06
CA LEU A 43 11.29 -13.04 -1.04
C LEU A 43 11.97 -13.28 -2.39
N LEU A 44 13.30 -13.42 -2.40
CA LEU A 44 14.09 -13.44 -3.63
C LEU A 44 14.03 -14.78 -4.38
N ASP A 45 13.94 -15.89 -3.65
CA ASP A 45 14.06 -17.24 -4.21
C ASP A 45 12.70 -17.93 -4.42
N ASN A 46 11.63 -17.44 -3.79
CA ASN A 46 10.31 -18.04 -3.87
C ASN A 46 9.22 -17.06 -4.34
N VAL A 47 9.01 -15.96 -3.61
CA VAL A 47 7.89 -15.05 -3.89
C VAL A 47 8.06 -14.31 -5.21
N LEU A 48 9.21 -13.67 -5.43
CA LEU A 48 9.43 -12.88 -6.66
C LEU A 48 9.49 -13.71 -7.93
N PRO A 49 10.13 -14.90 -7.98
CA PRO A 49 10.09 -15.76 -9.16
C PRO A 49 8.66 -16.14 -9.56
N PHE A 50 7.79 -16.45 -8.58
CA PHE A 50 6.40 -16.77 -8.86
C PHE A 50 5.67 -15.61 -9.56
N TRP A 51 5.78 -14.37 -9.05
CA TRP A 51 5.13 -13.22 -9.65
C TRP A 51 5.72 -12.85 -11.01
N LEU A 52 7.04 -12.92 -11.19
CA LEU A 52 7.69 -12.69 -12.48
C LEU A 52 7.25 -13.69 -13.56
N GLU A 53 7.02 -14.94 -13.19
CA GLU A 53 6.63 -16.00 -14.13
C GLU A 53 5.14 -15.92 -14.50
N HIS A 54 4.27 -15.61 -13.51
CA HIS A 54 2.83 -15.84 -13.67
C HIS A 54 1.98 -14.58 -13.78
N SER A 55 2.46 -13.42 -13.30
CA SER A 55 1.62 -12.22 -13.26
C SER A 55 1.56 -11.43 -14.56
N GLN A 56 2.58 -11.47 -15.39
CA GLN A 56 2.67 -10.60 -16.56
C GLN A 56 1.68 -10.97 -17.66
N ASP A 57 0.84 -10.02 -18.09
CA ASP A 57 0.00 -10.18 -19.28
C ASP A 57 0.77 -9.67 -20.52
N HIS A 58 1.47 -10.57 -21.19
CA HIS A 58 2.28 -10.23 -22.37
C HIS A 58 1.45 -9.89 -23.62
N GLU A 59 0.12 -10.12 -23.61
CA GLU A 59 -0.74 -9.83 -24.74
C GLU A 59 -1.31 -8.40 -24.66
N TYR A 60 -1.80 -7.98 -23.47
CA TYR A 60 -2.45 -6.68 -23.30
C TYR A 60 -1.65 -5.73 -22.40
N GLY A 61 -0.60 -6.19 -21.76
CA GLY A 61 0.17 -5.43 -20.75
C GLY A 61 -0.49 -5.45 -19.36
N GLY A 62 0.22 -4.91 -18.38
CA GLY A 62 -0.20 -5.01 -16.96
C GLY A 62 -0.08 -6.43 -16.43
N TYR A 63 -0.82 -6.74 -15.36
CA TYR A 63 -0.63 -7.97 -14.61
C TYR A 63 -1.93 -8.73 -14.38
N PHE A 64 -1.81 -10.05 -14.28
CA PHE A 64 -2.83 -10.91 -13.70
C PHE A 64 -2.64 -10.95 -12.18
N THR A 65 -3.64 -10.53 -11.43
CA THR A 65 -3.60 -10.51 -9.96
C THR A 65 -4.50 -11.55 -9.31
N CYS A 66 -5.31 -12.24 -10.11
CA CYS A 66 -6.18 -13.32 -9.68
C CYS A 66 -5.59 -14.68 -10.10
N LEU A 67 -4.59 -15.13 -9.35
CA LEU A 67 -3.84 -16.35 -9.57
C LEU A 67 -4.15 -17.37 -8.46
N ASP A 68 -4.20 -18.66 -8.81
CA ASP A 68 -4.15 -19.69 -7.81
C ASP A 68 -2.70 -19.95 -7.35
N ARG A 69 -2.52 -20.86 -6.40
CA ARG A 69 -1.19 -21.15 -5.83
C ARG A 69 -0.20 -21.76 -6.82
N GLU A 70 -0.69 -22.31 -7.91
CA GLU A 70 0.10 -22.87 -9.01
C GLU A 70 0.36 -21.86 -10.14
N GLY A 71 -0.09 -20.59 -9.97
CA GLY A 71 0.08 -19.52 -10.94
C GLY A 71 -0.97 -19.52 -12.07
N LYS A 72 -2.01 -20.33 -11.98
CA LYS A 72 -3.07 -20.35 -12.99
C LYS A 72 -4.01 -19.17 -12.80
N VAL A 73 -4.19 -18.40 -13.87
CA VAL A 73 -5.13 -17.29 -13.90
C VAL A 73 -6.57 -17.81 -13.83
N PHE A 74 -7.36 -17.34 -12.85
CA PHE A 74 -8.78 -17.67 -12.72
C PHE A 74 -9.71 -16.48 -12.97
N ASP A 75 -9.18 -15.23 -12.96
CA ASP A 75 -9.88 -14.02 -13.35
C ASP A 75 -8.88 -13.09 -14.03
N THR A 76 -9.33 -12.34 -15.04
CA THR A 76 -8.49 -11.45 -15.84
C THR A 76 -8.76 -9.97 -15.61
N ASP A 77 -9.72 -9.61 -14.75
CA ASP A 77 -9.99 -8.21 -14.40
C ASP A 77 -8.79 -7.58 -13.70
N LYS A 78 -8.50 -6.34 -14.07
CA LYS A 78 -7.33 -5.61 -13.60
C LYS A 78 -7.76 -4.49 -12.65
N PHE A 79 -7.52 -4.69 -11.37
CA PHE A 79 -7.80 -3.72 -10.31
C PHE A 79 -6.65 -2.72 -10.23
N ILE A 80 -6.93 -1.44 -10.44
CA ILE A 80 -5.89 -0.40 -10.55
C ILE A 80 -4.98 -0.34 -9.33
N TRP A 81 -5.53 -0.50 -8.12
CA TRP A 81 -4.73 -0.48 -6.90
C TRP A 81 -3.75 -1.68 -6.81
N LEU A 82 -4.11 -2.85 -7.35
CA LEU A 82 -3.22 -4.03 -7.41
C LEU A 82 -2.17 -3.87 -8.52
N GLN A 83 -2.58 -3.43 -9.72
CA GLN A 83 -1.66 -3.11 -10.81
C GLN A 83 -0.59 -2.12 -10.34
N SER A 84 -1.01 -1.06 -9.66
CA SER A 84 -0.13 -0.03 -9.12
C SER A 84 0.82 -0.58 -8.05
N ARG A 85 0.34 -1.44 -7.15
CA ARG A 85 1.18 -2.08 -6.13
C ARG A 85 2.28 -2.94 -6.74
N GLU A 86 1.99 -3.64 -7.82
CA GLU A 86 2.97 -4.48 -8.49
C GLU A 86 4.04 -3.64 -9.21
N VAL A 87 3.65 -2.55 -9.89
CA VAL A 87 4.61 -1.57 -10.43
C VAL A 87 5.48 -0.98 -9.32
N TRP A 88 4.87 -0.55 -8.21
CA TRP A 88 5.59 -0.02 -7.05
C TRP A 88 6.58 -1.03 -6.49
N MET A 89 6.14 -2.27 -6.28
CA MET A 89 6.96 -3.34 -5.71
C MET A 89 8.22 -3.60 -6.55
N PHE A 90 8.07 -3.84 -7.85
CA PHE A 90 9.22 -4.11 -8.72
C PHE A 90 10.13 -2.90 -8.86
N SER A 91 9.59 -1.68 -8.92
CA SER A 91 10.37 -0.45 -8.95
C SER A 91 11.16 -0.25 -7.65
N MET A 92 10.52 -0.47 -6.49
CA MET A 92 11.16 -0.34 -5.18
C MET A 92 12.24 -1.40 -4.96
N LEU A 93 12.01 -2.64 -5.39
CA LEU A 93 13.02 -3.69 -5.36
C LEU A 93 14.24 -3.33 -6.21
N TYR A 94 14.04 -2.82 -7.41
CA TYR A 94 15.11 -2.31 -8.27
C TYR A 94 15.87 -1.16 -7.60
N ASN A 95 15.17 -0.21 -7.00
CA ASN A 95 15.79 0.96 -6.38
C ASN A 95 16.54 0.65 -5.08
N LYS A 96 16.01 -0.27 -4.24
CA LYS A 96 16.46 -0.42 -2.85
C LYS A 96 17.09 -1.77 -2.50
N VAL A 97 16.88 -2.81 -3.33
CA VAL A 97 17.36 -4.16 -3.04
C VAL A 97 18.49 -4.56 -4.00
N GLU A 98 18.17 -4.73 -5.27
CA GLU A 98 19.13 -5.10 -6.31
C GLU A 98 18.68 -4.50 -7.66
N ASN A 99 19.64 -3.93 -8.44
CA ASN A 99 19.34 -3.39 -9.76
C ASN A 99 19.22 -4.52 -10.81
N ARG A 100 18.18 -5.35 -10.72
CA ARG A 100 17.92 -6.41 -11.71
C ARG A 100 17.07 -5.86 -12.84
N GLN A 101 17.56 -5.97 -14.07
CA GLN A 101 16.87 -5.45 -15.26
C GLN A 101 15.49 -6.07 -15.45
N GLU A 102 15.34 -7.36 -15.15
CA GLU A 102 14.05 -8.07 -15.23
C GLU A 102 12.95 -7.45 -14.36
N TRP A 103 13.31 -6.92 -13.17
CA TRP A 103 12.36 -6.20 -12.29
C TRP A 103 11.97 -4.86 -12.87
N LEU A 104 12.95 -4.13 -13.43
CA LEU A 104 12.69 -2.85 -14.07
C LEU A 104 11.80 -3.02 -15.31
N ASP A 105 12.07 -4.02 -16.14
CA ASP A 105 11.29 -4.30 -17.35
C ASP A 105 9.84 -4.66 -16.98
N CYS A 106 9.66 -5.48 -15.95
CA CYS A 106 8.34 -5.82 -15.41
C CYS A 106 7.61 -4.57 -14.90
N ALA A 107 8.28 -3.71 -14.12
CA ALA A 107 7.70 -2.46 -13.62
C ALA A 107 7.31 -1.50 -14.76
N ILE A 108 8.16 -1.35 -15.79
CA ILE A 108 7.87 -0.50 -16.95
C ILE A 108 6.64 -1.02 -17.71
N GLN A 109 6.55 -2.33 -17.93
CA GLN A 109 5.40 -2.94 -18.61
C GLN A 109 4.07 -2.60 -17.90
N GLY A 110 4.03 -2.73 -16.58
CA GLY A 110 2.85 -2.38 -15.79
C GLY A 110 2.59 -0.86 -15.76
N GLY A 111 3.65 -0.06 -15.66
CA GLY A 111 3.57 1.39 -15.68
C GLY A 111 3.01 1.93 -17.00
N GLU A 112 3.44 1.40 -18.14
CA GLU A 112 2.91 1.78 -19.45
C GLU A 112 1.45 1.37 -19.63
N PHE A 113 1.05 0.20 -19.09
CA PHE A 113 -0.35 -0.19 -19.06
C PHE A 113 -1.21 0.78 -18.24
N LEU A 114 -0.77 1.11 -17.03
CA LEU A 114 -1.46 2.06 -16.16
C LEU A 114 -1.56 3.46 -16.77
N LYS A 115 -0.47 3.96 -17.34
CA LYS A 115 -0.42 5.27 -18.01
C LYS A 115 -1.42 5.34 -19.15
N LYS A 116 -1.58 4.26 -19.91
CA LYS A 116 -2.44 4.23 -21.10
C LYS A 116 -3.91 4.01 -20.77
N TYR A 117 -4.21 3.18 -19.79
CA TYR A 117 -5.56 2.67 -19.55
C TYR A 117 -6.11 2.94 -18.16
N GLY A 118 -5.24 3.24 -17.18
CA GLY A 118 -5.60 3.27 -15.76
C GLY A 118 -6.49 4.44 -15.35
N HIS A 119 -6.61 5.49 -16.18
CA HIS A 119 -7.34 6.72 -15.86
C HIS A 119 -8.04 7.31 -17.08
N ASP A 120 -8.91 8.31 -16.86
CA ASP A 120 -9.76 8.95 -17.88
C ASP A 120 -9.07 10.07 -18.70
N GLY A 121 -7.75 10.20 -18.59
CA GLY A 121 -6.98 11.30 -19.22
C GLY A 121 -6.78 12.51 -18.30
N ASP A 122 -7.65 12.74 -17.32
CA ASP A 122 -7.54 13.79 -16.30
C ASP A 122 -6.98 13.24 -14.95
N TYR A 123 -6.40 12.03 -14.99
CA TYR A 123 -5.86 11.30 -13.84
C TYR A 123 -6.91 10.95 -12.78
N ASN A 124 -8.18 10.78 -13.16
CA ASN A 124 -9.13 10.10 -12.33
C ASN A 124 -8.95 8.59 -12.55
N TRP A 125 -8.33 7.96 -11.58
CA TRP A 125 -7.93 6.55 -11.66
C TRP A 125 -9.13 5.63 -11.48
N TYR A 126 -9.40 4.77 -12.47
CA TYR A 126 -10.46 3.77 -12.39
C TYR A 126 -10.27 2.83 -11.21
N PHE A 127 -11.33 2.13 -10.81
CA PHE A 127 -11.22 1.07 -9.82
C PHE A 127 -10.77 -0.23 -10.46
N SER A 128 -11.42 -0.63 -11.57
CA SER A 128 -11.04 -1.83 -12.33
C SER A 128 -11.27 -1.66 -13.83
N LEU A 129 -10.51 -2.45 -14.58
CA LEU A 129 -10.56 -2.58 -16.02
C LEU A 129 -10.76 -4.04 -16.39
N ASP A 130 -11.26 -4.32 -17.60
CA ASP A 130 -11.15 -5.66 -18.17
C ASP A 130 -9.69 -5.95 -18.60
N ARG A 131 -9.41 -7.17 -19.02
CA ARG A 131 -8.08 -7.60 -19.43
C ARG A 131 -7.46 -6.68 -20.49
N SER A 132 -8.26 -6.17 -21.44
CA SER A 132 -7.79 -5.32 -22.54
C SER A 132 -7.60 -3.84 -22.18
N GLY A 133 -7.94 -3.44 -20.96
CA GLY A 133 -7.81 -2.07 -20.46
C GLY A 133 -9.08 -1.22 -20.63
N ARG A 134 -10.24 -1.81 -20.93
CA ARG A 134 -11.50 -1.08 -20.96
C ARG A 134 -12.05 -0.90 -19.54
N PRO A 135 -12.49 0.30 -19.14
CA PRO A 135 -13.03 0.55 -17.82
C PRO A 135 -14.27 -0.32 -17.52
N LEU A 136 -14.24 -0.97 -16.34
CA LEU A 136 -15.37 -1.71 -15.79
C LEU A 136 -16.03 -0.95 -14.64
N VAL A 137 -15.22 -0.35 -13.78
CA VAL A 137 -15.71 0.37 -12.60
C VAL A 137 -15.04 1.73 -12.50
N GLU A 138 -15.90 2.73 -12.31
CA GLU A 138 -15.57 4.16 -12.22
C GLU A 138 -14.59 4.50 -11.09
N PRO A 139 -13.93 5.69 -11.13
CA PRO A 139 -13.03 6.18 -10.08
C PRO A 139 -13.77 6.55 -8.79
N TYR A 140 -14.12 5.60 -7.96
CA TYR A 140 -14.82 5.87 -6.70
C TYR A 140 -13.96 5.70 -5.46
N ASN A 141 -12.76 5.17 -5.61
CA ASN A 141 -11.89 4.80 -4.50
C ASN A 141 -10.58 5.60 -4.56
N ILE A 142 -10.34 6.41 -3.52
CA ILE A 142 -9.12 7.22 -3.40
C ILE A 142 -7.85 6.37 -3.40
N PHE A 143 -7.90 5.10 -2.98
CA PHE A 143 -6.72 4.23 -2.93
C PHE A 143 -6.18 3.85 -4.31
N SER A 144 -6.99 3.87 -5.38
CA SER A 144 -6.45 3.78 -6.74
C SER A 144 -5.46 4.90 -7.04
N TYR A 145 -5.74 6.10 -6.55
CA TYR A 145 -4.84 7.26 -6.70
C TYR A 145 -3.58 7.13 -5.86
N THR A 146 -3.71 6.73 -4.57
CA THR A 146 -2.55 6.63 -3.67
C THR A 146 -1.54 5.61 -4.18
N PHE A 147 -1.99 4.43 -4.60
CA PHE A 147 -1.10 3.42 -5.14
C PHE A 147 -0.54 3.78 -6.52
N ALA A 148 -1.31 4.48 -7.39
CA ALA A 148 -0.79 5.01 -8.64
C ALA A 148 0.34 6.03 -8.39
N THR A 149 0.17 6.92 -7.39
CA THR A 149 1.21 7.87 -6.99
C THR A 149 2.48 7.16 -6.54
N MET A 150 2.36 6.14 -5.68
CA MET A 150 3.52 5.34 -5.23
C MET A 150 4.21 4.64 -6.40
N ALA A 151 3.42 4.02 -7.28
CA ALA A 151 3.91 3.32 -8.46
C ALA A 151 4.74 4.22 -9.37
N PHE A 152 4.17 5.32 -9.80
CA PHE A 152 4.84 6.26 -10.68
C PHE A 152 5.97 7.04 -10.00
N GLY A 153 5.87 7.29 -8.69
CA GLY A 153 6.96 7.83 -7.88
C GLY A 153 8.19 6.93 -7.92
N GLN A 154 8.05 5.66 -7.54
CA GLN A 154 9.17 4.72 -7.53
C GLN A 154 9.65 4.37 -8.95
N LEU A 155 8.76 4.29 -9.94
CA LEU A 155 9.13 4.03 -11.33
C LEU A 155 9.89 5.23 -11.94
N SER A 156 9.54 6.47 -11.58
CA SER A 156 10.29 7.66 -12.00
C SER A 156 11.72 7.67 -11.44
N LEU A 157 11.88 7.23 -10.18
CA LEU A 157 13.19 7.10 -9.55
C LEU A 157 14.04 6.00 -10.24
N ALA A 158 13.41 4.86 -10.58
CA ALA A 158 14.08 3.74 -11.23
C ALA A 158 14.55 4.04 -12.66
N THR A 159 13.78 4.85 -13.39
CA THR A 159 13.98 5.11 -14.82
C THR A 159 14.58 6.47 -15.14
N GLY A 160 14.47 7.45 -14.25
CA GLY A 160 14.75 8.86 -14.53
C GLY A 160 13.74 9.51 -15.49
N ASN A 161 12.60 8.88 -15.78
CA ASN A 161 11.61 9.37 -16.72
C ASN A 161 10.73 10.47 -16.10
N GLN A 162 10.83 11.68 -16.68
CA GLN A 162 10.07 12.85 -16.19
C GLN A 162 8.56 12.69 -16.35
N GLU A 163 8.07 11.99 -17.37
CA GLU A 163 6.64 11.76 -17.55
C GLU A 163 6.04 10.98 -16.37
N TYR A 164 6.75 9.97 -15.85
CA TYR A 164 6.31 9.25 -14.66
C TYR A 164 6.32 10.13 -13.40
N ALA A 165 7.33 10.97 -13.26
CA ALA A 165 7.39 11.95 -12.17
C ALA A 165 6.19 12.92 -12.21
N ASP A 166 5.84 13.41 -13.39
CA ASP A 166 4.71 14.32 -13.58
C ASP A 166 3.37 13.66 -13.28
N ILE A 167 3.18 12.39 -13.67
CA ILE A 167 2.00 11.58 -13.32
C ILE A 167 1.88 11.45 -11.80
N ALA A 168 2.96 11.08 -11.12
CA ALA A 168 2.98 10.93 -9.66
C ALA A 168 2.60 12.24 -8.95
N LYS A 169 3.24 13.36 -9.31
CA LYS A 169 2.97 14.68 -8.71
C LYS A 169 1.54 15.11 -8.94
N LYS A 170 1.05 15.05 -10.18
CA LYS A 170 -0.31 15.45 -10.50
C LYS A 170 -1.35 14.61 -9.78
N THR A 171 -1.12 13.29 -9.67
CA THR A 171 -2.01 12.40 -8.92
C THR A 171 -1.99 12.73 -7.43
N PHE A 172 -0.83 13.04 -6.87
CA PHE A 172 -0.70 13.47 -5.47
C PHE A 172 -1.47 14.76 -5.18
N ASP A 173 -1.36 15.78 -6.03
CA ASP A 173 -2.12 17.03 -5.90
C ASP A 173 -3.64 16.76 -5.95
N ILE A 174 -4.09 15.84 -6.81
CA ILE A 174 -5.50 15.43 -6.86
C ILE A 174 -5.93 14.75 -5.55
N ILE A 175 -5.09 13.89 -4.95
CA ILE A 175 -5.38 13.27 -3.65
C ILE A 175 -5.59 14.35 -2.58
N LEU A 176 -4.67 15.30 -2.48
CA LEU A 176 -4.77 16.38 -1.49
C LEU A 176 -6.01 17.24 -1.70
N SER A 177 -6.41 17.50 -2.94
CA SER A 177 -7.66 18.21 -3.24
C SER A 177 -8.93 17.47 -2.83
N LYS A 178 -8.84 16.16 -2.56
CA LYS A 178 -9.97 15.28 -2.21
C LYS A 178 -9.99 14.87 -0.73
N VAL A 179 -9.08 15.36 0.10
CA VAL A 179 -8.95 14.92 1.52
C VAL A 179 -10.27 15.07 2.28
N ASP A 180 -11.00 16.18 2.10
CA ASP A 180 -12.26 16.42 2.81
C ASP A 180 -13.44 15.59 2.27
N ASN A 181 -13.33 15.07 1.05
CA ASN A 181 -14.35 14.20 0.43
C ASN A 181 -13.72 13.13 -0.46
N PRO A 182 -13.01 12.15 0.14
CA PRO A 182 -12.27 11.14 -0.63
C PRO A 182 -13.14 10.26 -1.52
N LYS A 183 -14.42 10.15 -1.22
CA LYS A 183 -15.40 9.40 -2.03
C LYS A 183 -16.03 10.25 -3.13
N GLY A 184 -15.87 11.59 -3.11
CA GLY A 184 -16.42 12.50 -4.10
C GLY A 184 -17.94 12.29 -4.31
N ARG A 185 -18.36 12.17 -5.56
CA ARG A 185 -19.77 11.90 -5.95
C ARG A 185 -20.32 10.55 -5.44
N TRP A 186 -19.45 9.65 -5.02
CA TRP A 186 -19.81 8.34 -4.50
C TRP A 186 -20.03 8.33 -2.99
N ASN A 187 -19.92 9.48 -2.35
CA ASN A 187 -20.27 9.63 -0.95
C ASN A 187 -21.79 9.44 -0.77
N LYS A 188 -22.17 8.36 -0.07
CA LYS A 188 -23.56 7.99 0.17
C LYS A 188 -24.14 8.60 1.46
N LEU A 189 -23.37 9.44 2.16
CA LEU A 189 -23.85 10.11 3.36
C LEU A 189 -24.96 11.10 3.01
N HIS A 190 -26.02 11.08 3.78
CA HIS A 190 -27.07 12.10 3.66
C HIS A 190 -26.52 13.44 4.17
N PRO A 191 -26.65 14.55 3.40
CA PRO A 191 -26.19 15.85 3.84
C PRO A 191 -26.74 16.26 5.23
N GLY A 192 -25.86 16.80 6.07
CA GLY A 192 -26.22 17.23 7.43
C GLY A 192 -26.35 16.12 8.48
N THR A 193 -26.02 14.88 8.13
CA THR A 193 -25.86 13.77 9.09
C THR A 193 -24.41 13.63 9.54
N ARG A 194 -24.08 12.52 10.24
CA ARG A 194 -22.73 12.24 10.74
C ARG A 194 -21.70 12.29 9.64
N ASN A 195 -20.93 13.37 9.56
CA ASN A 195 -19.83 13.53 8.62
C ASN A 195 -18.52 13.19 9.35
N LEU A 196 -18.11 11.92 9.27
CA LEU A 196 -16.94 11.43 9.99
C LEU A 196 -15.69 11.53 9.12
N LYS A 197 -14.59 11.96 9.73
CA LYS A 197 -13.23 11.75 9.20
C LYS A 197 -12.85 10.30 9.41
N ASN A 198 -12.26 9.67 8.39
CA ASN A 198 -11.78 8.30 8.46
C ASN A 198 -10.25 8.24 8.45
N PHE A 199 -9.69 7.35 9.25
CA PHE A 199 -8.26 7.22 9.50
C PHE A 199 -7.44 6.72 8.30
N ALA A 200 -8.04 5.91 7.41
CA ALA A 200 -7.28 5.22 6.38
C ALA A 200 -6.52 6.14 5.41
N LEU A 201 -7.07 7.31 5.06
CA LEU A 201 -6.38 8.25 4.19
C LEU A 201 -5.24 9.00 4.89
N PRO A 202 -5.39 9.61 6.07
CA PRO A 202 -4.27 10.16 6.83
C PRO A 202 -3.13 9.17 7.05
N MET A 203 -3.44 7.93 7.38
CA MET A 203 -2.46 6.86 7.54
C MET A 203 -1.62 6.66 6.27
N ILE A 204 -2.26 6.44 5.12
CA ILE A 204 -1.52 6.16 3.88
C ILE A 204 -0.75 7.38 3.37
N LEU A 205 -1.21 8.61 3.65
CA LEU A 205 -0.49 9.83 3.29
C LEU A 205 0.87 9.93 3.98
N CYS A 206 1.01 9.42 5.20
CA CYS A 206 2.31 9.35 5.89
C CYS A 206 3.35 8.60 5.06
N ASN A 207 2.99 7.42 4.55
CA ASN A 207 3.88 6.64 3.70
C ASN A 207 4.07 7.27 2.32
N LEU A 208 2.99 7.79 1.74
CA LEU A 208 3.01 8.36 0.40
C LEU A 208 3.98 9.55 0.31
N ALA A 209 4.03 10.42 1.33
CA ALA A 209 4.96 11.53 1.40
C ALA A 209 6.43 11.07 1.32
N LEU A 210 6.77 9.95 1.97
CA LEU A 210 8.11 9.36 1.90
C LEU A 210 8.40 8.69 0.55
N GLU A 211 7.42 8.01 -0.03
CA GLU A 211 7.59 7.30 -1.31
C GLU A 211 7.85 8.23 -2.50
N ILE A 212 7.38 9.48 -2.43
CA ILE A 212 7.56 10.49 -3.47
C ILE A 212 8.42 11.68 -3.03
N GLU A 213 9.14 11.61 -1.90
CA GLU A 213 9.91 12.73 -1.35
C GLU A 213 10.89 13.35 -2.36
N HIS A 214 11.47 12.55 -3.24
CA HIS A 214 12.38 12.99 -4.30
C HIS A 214 11.72 13.86 -5.39
N LEU A 215 10.40 13.92 -5.43
CA LEU A 215 9.62 14.71 -6.38
C LEU A 215 9.09 16.01 -5.80
N LEU A 216 9.14 16.18 -4.48
CA LEU A 216 8.54 17.31 -3.77
C LEU A 216 9.61 18.33 -3.37
N ASP A 217 9.22 19.61 -3.34
CA ASP A 217 10.03 20.65 -2.70
C ASP A 217 10.16 20.36 -1.20
N GLU A 218 11.34 20.66 -0.61
CA GLU A 218 11.66 20.32 0.79
C GLU A 218 10.69 21.01 1.80
N ASN A 219 10.26 22.24 1.54
CA ASN A 219 9.32 22.92 2.43
C ASN A 219 7.92 22.30 2.33
N TYR A 220 7.47 22.02 1.08
CA TYR A 220 6.18 21.38 0.84
C TYR A 220 6.15 19.95 1.42
N LEU A 221 7.23 19.20 1.26
CA LEU A 221 7.39 17.88 1.86
C LEU A 221 7.30 17.95 3.39
N ARG A 222 8.00 18.90 4.01
CA ARG A 222 7.98 19.10 5.47
C ARG A 222 6.58 19.43 5.97
N GLU A 223 5.89 20.36 5.32
CA GLU A 223 4.50 20.74 5.68
C GLU A 223 3.56 19.54 5.54
N THR A 224 3.72 18.74 4.48
CA THR A 224 2.93 17.52 4.28
C THR A 224 3.18 16.50 5.40
N MET A 225 4.44 16.27 5.76
CA MET A 225 4.81 15.34 6.85
C MET A 225 4.26 15.81 8.21
N GLU A 226 4.38 17.11 8.54
CA GLU A 226 3.84 17.65 9.80
C GLU A 226 2.30 17.54 9.85
N THR A 227 1.62 17.78 8.72
CA THR A 227 0.17 17.56 8.63
C THR A 227 -0.21 16.11 8.86
N CYS A 228 0.51 15.17 8.25
CA CYS A 228 0.29 13.74 8.46
C CYS A 228 0.51 13.32 9.92
N ILE A 229 1.59 13.81 10.55
CA ILE A 229 1.89 13.53 11.96
C ILE A 229 0.77 14.08 12.86
N HIS A 230 0.35 15.32 12.63
CA HIS A 230 -0.75 15.92 13.37
C HIS A 230 -2.04 15.08 13.26
N GLU A 231 -2.44 14.74 12.05
CA GLU A 231 -3.65 13.93 11.86
C GLU A 231 -3.57 12.59 12.59
N VAL A 232 -2.47 11.86 12.45
CA VAL A 232 -2.33 10.54 13.09
C VAL A 232 -2.20 10.65 14.60
N MET A 233 -1.31 11.52 15.11
CA MET A 233 -0.89 11.51 16.52
C MET A 233 -1.73 12.43 17.41
N GLU A 234 -2.46 13.39 16.85
CA GLU A 234 -3.26 14.34 17.64
C GLU A 234 -4.78 14.20 17.37
N VAL A 235 -5.16 13.81 16.13
CA VAL A 235 -6.58 13.68 15.77
C VAL A 235 -7.11 12.26 15.98
N PHE A 236 -6.37 11.21 15.62
CA PHE A 236 -6.84 9.82 15.69
C PHE A 236 -6.27 9.00 16.86
N TYR A 237 -5.07 9.30 17.33
CA TYR A 237 -4.48 8.65 18.50
C TYR A 237 -5.13 9.15 19.79
N ARG A 238 -5.52 8.24 20.69
CA ARG A 238 -6.29 8.50 21.91
C ARG A 238 -5.58 7.97 23.15
N PRO A 239 -4.65 8.76 23.73
CA PRO A 239 -3.97 8.36 24.96
C PRO A 239 -4.94 8.18 26.13
N GLU A 240 -6.01 8.97 26.18
CA GLU A 240 -7.06 8.88 27.22
C GLU A 240 -7.87 7.57 27.18
N LEU A 241 -7.84 6.87 26.05
CA LEU A 241 -8.48 5.55 25.89
C LEU A 241 -7.47 4.38 25.98
N GLY A 242 -6.29 4.61 26.57
CA GLY A 242 -5.26 3.60 26.73
C GLY A 242 -4.30 3.50 25.55
N GLY A 243 -4.17 4.55 24.72
CA GLY A 243 -3.23 4.62 23.60
C GLY A 243 -3.70 3.87 22.36
N ILE A 244 -4.99 3.91 22.07
CA ILE A 244 -5.55 3.33 20.83
C ILE A 244 -5.66 4.37 19.71
N ILE A 245 -5.74 3.89 18.47
CA ILE A 245 -6.12 4.68 17.31
C ILE A 245 -7.55 4.29 16.93
N VAL A 246 -8.43 5.28 16.82
CA VAL A 246 -9.80 5.09 16.37
C VAL A 246 -9.90 5.24 14.85
N GLU A 247 -10.83 4.52 14.22
CA GLU A 247 -11.00 4.57 12.75
C GLU A 247 -11.76 5.80 12.27
N ASN A 248 -12.61 6.37 13.13
CA ASN A 248 -13.45 7.50 12.74
C ASN A 248 -13.60 8.47 13.89
N VAL A 249 -13.54 9.76 13.55
CA VAL A 249 -13.77 10.88 14.45
C VAL A 249 -14.74 11.87 13.79
N ASP A 250 -15.30 12.80 14.56
CA ASP A 250 -16.02 13.93 13.99
C ASP A 250 -15.08 14.82 13.16
N ILE A 251 -15.63 15.70 12.36
CA ILE A 251 -14.86 16.63 11.52
C ILE A 251 -13.91 17.52 12.33
N ASP A 252 -14.30 17.88 13.57
CA ASP A 252 -13.46 18.65 14.50
C ASP A 252 -12.45 17.78 15.27
N GLY A 253 -12.37 16.50 14.99
CA GLY A 253 -11.48 15.54 15.64
C GLY A 253 -12.04 14.99 16.97
N SER A 254 -13.24 15.34 17.41
CA SER A 254 -13.84 14.81 18.63
C SER A 254 -14.29 13.34 18.47
N LEU A 255 -14.35 12.62 19.60
CA LEU A 255 -14.90 11.26 19.63
C LEU A 255 -16.41 11.29 19.41
N VAL A 256 -16.91 10.34 18.63
CA VAL A 256 -18.34 10.18 18.37
C VAL A 256 -18.85 8.89 18.98
N ASP A 257 -19.85 8.99 19.86
CA ASP A 257 -20.48 7.82 20.48
C ASP A 257 -21.49 7.16 19.53
N CYS A 258 -20.97 6.45 18.53
CA CYS A 258 -21.72 5.65 17.57
C CYS A 258 -20.95 4.38 17.20
N PHE A 259 -21.55 3.50 16.42
CA PHE A 259 -20.91 2.26 15.99
C PHE A 259 -19.57 2.53 15.27
N GLU A 260 -19.59 3.43 14.30
CA GLU A 260 -18.38 3.78 13.51
C GLU A 260 -17.32 4.47 14.36
N GLY A 261 -17.72 5.37 15.29
CA GLY A 261 -16.78 6.08 16.18
C GLY A 261 -16.13 5.19 17.24
N ARG A 262 -16.68 4.00 17.50
CA ARG A 262 -16.09 3.00 18.40
C ARG A 262 -15.26 1.94 17.67
N GLN A 263 -15.16 2.04 16.35
CA GLN A 263 -14.40 1.11 15.54
C GLN A 263 -12.89 1.32 15.74
N VAL A 264 -12.16 0.22 15.89
CA VAL A 264 -10.70 0.17 15.85
C VAL A 264 -10.25 -0.93 14.92
N THR A 265 -9.19 -0.68 14.17
CA THR A 265 -8.56 -1.65 13.26
C THR A 265 -7.09 -1.79 13.67
N PRO A 266 -6.74 -2.79 14.50
CA PRO A 266 -5.38 -2.91 15.01
C PRO A 266 -4.30 -2.95 13.93
N GLY A 267 -4.60 -3.55 12.76
CA GLY A 267 -3.69 -3.58 11.62
C GLY A 267 -3.35 -2.18 11.12
N HIS A 268 -4.35 -1.30 10.94
CA HIS A 268 -4.12 0.09 10.54
C HIS A 268 -3.29 0.86 11.59
N ALA A 269 -3.56 0.63 12.87
CA ALA A 269 -2.81 1.27 13.95
C ALA A 269 -1.33 0.89 13.93
N ILE A 270 -1.01 -0.41 13.78
CA ILE A 270 0.37 -0.91 13.71
C ILE A 270 1.07 -0.35 12.47
N GLU A 271 0.39 -0.33 11.32
CA GLU A 271 0.93 0.20 10.06
C GLU A 271 1.21 1.71 10.18
N ALA A 272 0.27 2.47 10.73
CA ALA A 272 0.46 3.91 10.96
C ALA A 272 1.63 4.20 11.88
N MET A 273 1.81 3.43 12.96
CA MET A 273 2.93 3.63 13.88
C MET A 273 4.27 3.37 13.20
N TRP A 274 4.35 2.39 12.30
CA TRP A 274 5.53 2.20 11.47
C TRP A 274 5.79 3.44 10.59
N PHE A 275 4.78 3.97 9.91
CA PHE A 275 4.93 5.19 9.10
C PHE A 275 5.36 6.40 9.95
N ILE A 276 4.80 6.58 11.14
CA ILE A 276 5.21 7.65 12.07
C ILE A 276 6.67 7.49 12.52
N MET A 277 7.14 6.26 12.76
CA MET A 277 8.56 6.02 13.05
C MET A 277 9.47 6.44 11.89
N ASP A 278 9.07 6.17 10.64
CA ASP A 278 9.84 6.56 9.46
C ASP A 278 9.82 8.09 9.27
N LEU A 279 8.68 8.75 9.47
CA LEU A 279 8.59 10.22 9.47
C LEU A 279 9.45 10.82 10.59
N GLY A 280 9.42 10.26 11.79
CA GLY A 280 10.25 10.67 12.92
C GLY A 280 11.75 10.56 12.62
N LYS A 281 12.15 9.48 11.94
CA LYS A 281 13.52 9.29 11.47
C LYS A 281 13.90 10.32 10.40
N ARG A 282 13.05 10.56 9.41
CA ARG A 282 13.28 11.53 8.32
C ARG A 282 13.39 12.97 8.83
N LEU A 283 12.59 13.33 9.84
CA LEU A 283 12.56 14.66 10.46
C LEU A 283 13.54 14.80 11.64
N ASN A 284 14.29 13.74 11.99
CA ASN A 284 15.18 13.68 13.15
C ASN A 284 14.45 14.01 14.49
N ARG A 285 13.27 13.37 14.68
CA ARG A 285 12.39 13.54 15.85
C ARG A 285 12.29 12.20 16.62
N PRO A 286 13.28 11.87 17.46
CA PRO A 286 13.29 10.59 18.20
C PRO A 286 12.11 10.44 19.16
N GLU A 287 11.50 11.53 19.62
CA GLU A 287 10.31 11.51 20.46
C GLU A 287 9.09 10.88 19.74
N LEU A 288 8.95 11.11 18.42
CA LEU A 288 7.89 10.47 17.64
C LEU A 288 8.11 8.95 17.52
N ILE A 289 9.37 8.54 17.33
CA ILE A 289 9.72 7.11 17.29
C ILE A 289 9.36 6.44 18.60
N GLN A 290 9.70 7.08 19.74
CA GLN A 290 9.38 6.55 21.05
C GLN A 290 7.88 6.49 21.34
N GLN A 291 7.10 7.46 20.86
CA GLN A 291 5.64 7.45 21.02
C GLN A 291 4.97 6.35 20.17
N ALA A 292 5.52 6.08 18.98
CA ALA A 292 4.99 5.09 18.05
C ALA A 292 5.33 3.64 18.45
N MET A 293 6.32 3.42 19.30
CA MET A 293 6.71 2.11 19.86
C MET A 293 5.78 1.64 20.96
#